data_be6957580029eee9f2dba0c3ab152e58
#
_entry.id   be6957580029eee9f2dba0c3ab152e58
#
_cell.length_a   1.000
_cell.length_b   1.000
_cell.length_c   1.000
_cell.angle_alpha   90.00
_cell.angle_beta   90.00
_cell.angle_gamma   90.00
#
_symmetry.space_group_name_H-M   'P 1'
#
loop_
_entity.id
_entity.type
_entity.pdbx_description
1 polymer ?
#
loop_
_entity_poly.entity_id
_entity_poly.type
_entity_poly.pdbx_seq_one_letter_code
_entity_poly.pdbx_strand_id
1 'polypeptide(L)'
;IARTGYTGEDGVEILCPVEDAEAVWTAFDGCQPCGLGSRDTLRTEMGFLLSGQDFHPDETPRTPYAAGIGWAVDLDTEFVGRDALNEVAEAGPDVAFVGLELKERGIARHGHDIAVDGDVVGHITSGTMSPTLGEPIGLGYVPASMSNPGTEVAVVIRGSDKRAEVVTTPFIRE
;
A
#
# COMPACT_ATOMS: atom_id res chain seq x y z
N ILE A 1 -11.11 22.52 -5.54
CA ILE A 1 -11.51 21.51 -4.57
C ILE A 1 -11.83 20.24 -5.33
N ALA A 2 -11.20 19.15 -5.00
CA ALA A 2 -11.48 17.82 -5.53
C ALA A 2 -12.17 16.99 -4.42
N ARG A 3 -13.24 16.27 -4.75
CA ARG A 3 -13.87 15.32 -3.84
C ARG A 3 -13.14 13.98 -3.97
N THR A 4 -12.00 13.92 -3.32
CA THR A 4 -11.10 12.77 -3.29
C THR A 4 -10.30 12.79 -2.00
N GLY A 5 -9.58 11.73 -1.70
CA GLY A 5 -8.77 11.60 -0.50
C GLY A 5 -7.84 10.40 -0.56
N TYR A 6 -7.09 10.22 0.51
CA TYR A 6 -6.07 9.17 0.64
C TYR A 6 -6.23 8.41 1.98
N THR A 7 -7.45 8.39 2.50
CA THR A 7 -7.76 7.78 3.80
C THR A 7 -8.84 6.71 3.76
N GLY A 8 -9.50 6.56 2.59
CA GLY A 8 -10.65 5.67 2.44
C GLY A 8 -11.97 6.25 2.92
N GLU A 9 -11.94 7.44 3.51
CA GLU A 9 -13.11 8.13 4.03
C GLU A 9 -13.59 9.24 3.09
N ASP A 10 -14.83 9.68 3.25
CA ASP A 10 -15.35 10.85 2.56
C ASP A 10 -14.52 12.09 2.92
N GLY A 11 -14.01 12.77 1.91
CA GLY A 11 -13.12 13.90 2.10
C GLY A 11 -12.95 14.77 0.87
N VAL A 12 -12.14 15.81 1.03
CA VAL A 12 -11.78 16.72 -0.05
C VAL A 12 -10.29 17.05 -0.01
N GLU A 13 -9.75 17.31 -1.17
CA GLU A 13 -8.42 17.91 -1.33
C GLU A 13 -8.57 19.31 -1.90
N ILE A 14 -7.87 20.29 -1.30
CA ILE A 14 -7.97 21.69 -1.66
C ILE A 14 -6.61 22.18 -2.13
N LEU A 15 -6.56 22.63 -3.37
CA LEU A 15 -5.45 23.39 -3.91
C LEU A 15 -5.86 24.87 -3.96
N CYS A 16 -5.03 25.74 -3.38
CA CYS A 16 -5.24 27.18 -3.39
C CYS A 16 -3.91 27.90 -3.60
N PRO A 17 -3.93 29.19 -4.01
CA PRO A 17 -2.74 30.05 -3.98
C PRO A 17 -2.16 30.10 -2.55
N VAL A 18 -0.83 30.32 -2.46
CA VAL A 18 -0.15 30.32 -1.16
C VAL A 18 -0.65 31.43 -0.23
N GLU A 19 -1.05 32.56 -0.79
CA GLU A 19 -1.63 33.69 -0.06
C GLU A 19 -2.98 33.39 0.59
N ASP A 20 -3.72 32.41 0.08
CA ASP A 20 -5.02 32.00 0.61
C ASP A 20 -4.90 30.83 1.61
N ALA A 21 -3.73 30.21 1.75
CA ALA A 21 -3.54 28.98 2.51
C ALA A 21 -3.95 29.12 4.00
N GLU A 22 -3.63 30.26 4.63
CA GLU A 22 -3.98 30.53 6.03
C GLU A 22 -5.51 30.67 6.20
N ALA A 23 -6.17 31.36 5.28
CA ALA A 23 -7.61 31.55 5.33
C ALA A 23 -8.34 30.22 5.12
N VAL A 24 -7.87 29.40 4.17
CA VAL A 24 -8.41 28.06 3.92
C VAL A 24 -8.20 27.16 5.14
N TRP A 25 -7.00 27.15 5.73
CA TRP A 25 -6.71 26.35 6.91
C TRP A 25 -7.60 26.73 8.10
N THR A 26 -7.73 28.03 8.37
CA THR A 26 -8.53 28.55 9.48
C THR A 26 -10.03 28.27 9.31
N ALA A 27 -10.52 28.13 8.08
CA ALA A 27 -11.91 27.75 7.83
C ALA A 27 -12.25 26.36 8.40
N PHE A 28 -11.27 25.53 8.74
CA PHE A 28 -11.42 24.21 9.35
C PHE A 28 -11.07 24.16 10.84
N ASP A 29 -11.10 25.27 11.57
CA ASP A 29 -10.74 25.34 13.00
C ASP A 29 -11.55 24.37 13.90
N GLY A 30 -12.71 23.91 13.45
CA GLY A 30 -13.51 22.90 14.14
C GLY A 30 -13.02 21.44 13.92
N CYS A 31 -12.05 21.21 13.05
CA CYS A 31 -11.53 19.90 12.74
C CYS A 31 -10.25 19.61 13.52
N GLN A 32 -10.03 18.34 13.89
CA GLN A 32 -8.78 17.92 14.52
C GLN A 32 -7.64 17.93 13.49
N PRO A 33 -6.59 18.74 13.66
CA PRO A 33 -5.40 18.69 12.83
C PRO A 33 -4.71 17.34 12.95
N CYS A 34 -4.39 16.72 11.81
CA CYS A 34 -3.74 15.42 11.72
C CYS A 34 -2.42 15.54 10.95
N GLY A 35 -1.39 14.88 11.43
CA GLY A 35 -0.07 14.89 10.80
C GLY A 35 0.12 13.77 9.78
N LEU A 36 1.30 13.76 9.14
CA LEU A 36 1.67 12.76 8.12
C LEU A 36 1.63 11.32 8.64
N GLY A 37 1.88 11.10 9.94
CA GLY A 37 1.82 9.76 10.53
C GLY A 37 0.41 9.17 10.52
N SER A 38 -0.63 9.97 10.78
CA SER A 38 -2.00 9.51 10.67
C SER A 38 -2.39 9.24 9.22
N ARG A 39 -1.96 10.10 8.29
CA ARG A 39 -2.16 9.91 6.85
C ARG A 39 -1.54 8.60 6.37
N ASP A 40 -0.31 8.29 6.79
CA ASP A 40 0.38 7.04 6.43
C ASP A 40 -0.32 5.81 7.02
N THR A 41 -0.79 5.89 8.26
CA THR A 41 -1.55 4.80 8.87
C THR A 41 -2.87 4.54 8.15
N LEU A 42 -3.66 5.57 7.89
CA LEU A 42 -4.96 5.44 7.25
C LEU A 42 -4.85 4.92 5.81
N ARG A 43 -3.91 5.44 5.02
CA ARG A 43 -3.69 4.93 3.66
C ARG A 43 -3.23 3.46 3.67
N THR A 44 -2.42 3.05 4.68
CA THR A 44 -1.96 1.67 4.83
C THR A 44 -3.12 0.73 5.15
N GLU A 45 -4.03 1.14 6.04
CA GLU A 45 -5.27 0.41 6.35
C GLU A 45 -6.14 0.17 5.11
N MET A 46 -6.13 1.13 4.18
CA MET A 46 -6.85 1.03 2.90
C MET A 46 -6.06 0.31 1.80
N GLY A 47 -4.79 -0.03 2.05
CA GLY A 47 -3.93 -0.65 1.03
C GLY A 47 -3.52 0.31 -0.09
N PHE A 48 -3.61 1.63 0.11
CA PHE A 48 -3.22 2.60 -0.89
C PHE A 48 -1.71 2.71 -1.02
N LEU A 49 -1.24 2.67 -2.25
CA LEU A 49 0.18 2.78 -2.61
C LEU A 49 0.73 4.17 -2.32
N LEU A 50 1.98 4.23 -1.86
CA LEU A 50 2.74 5.45 -1.72
C LEU A 50 3.97 5.42 -2.63
N SER A 51 4.04 6.32 -3.61
CA SER A 51 5.21 6.49 -4.47
C SER A 51 6.43 6.93 -3.63
N GLY A 52 7.58 6.35 -3.93
CA GLY A 52 8.80 6.53 -3.15
C GLY A 52 8.93 5.57 -1.95
N GLN A 53 7.88 4.82 -1.61
CA GLN A 53 7.90 3.82 -0.54
C GLN A 53 7.46 2.44 -1.02
N ASP A 54 6.28 2.31 -1.62
CA ASP A 54 5.78 1.02 -2.13
C ASP A 54 6.28 0.72 -3.55
N PHE A 55 6.64 1.74 -4.29
CA PHE A 55 7.36 1.67 -5.58
C PHE A 55 8.14 2.95 -5.82
N HIS A 56 9.19 2.87 -6.62
CA HIS A 56 9.96 4.02 -7.08
C HIS A 56 10.26 3.86 -8.58
N PRO A 57 10.05 4.88 -9.42
CA PRO A 57 10.19 4.74 -10.86
C PRO A 57 11.60 4.32 -11.31
N ASP A 58 12.64 4.73 -10.59
CA ASP A 58 14.04 4.46 -10.95
C ASP A 58 14.67 3.31 -10.15
N GLU A 59 14.30 3.17 -8.86
CA GLU A 59 14.96 2.20 -7.95
C GLU A 59 14.21 0.87 -7.86
N THR A 60 12.88 0.94 -7.76
CA THR A 60 12.00 -0.22 -7.61
C THR A 60 10.76 -0.08 -8.48
N PRO A 61 10.92 -0.03 -9.82
CA PRO A 61 9.78 0.14 -10.72
C PRO A 61 8.82 -1.05 -10.60
N ARG A 62 7.54 -0.74 -10.67
CA ARG A 62 6.45 -1.74 -10.65
C ARG A 62 5.46 -1.45 -11.76
N THR A 63 5.00 -2.49 -12.43
CA THR A 63 3.88 -2.35 -13.34
C THR A 63 2.58 -2.16 -12.57
N PRO A 64 1.55 -1.53 -13.14
CA PRO A 64 0.24 -1.44 -12.52
C PRO A 64 -0.33 -2.80 -12.09
N TYR A 65 -0.06 -3.86 -12.85
CA TYR A 65 -0.49 -5.22 -12.53
C TYR A 65 0.20 -5.76 -11.29
N ALA A 66 1.52 -5.61 -11.19
CA ALA A 66 2.28 -6.00 -10.01
C ALA A 66 1.86 -5.19 -8.76
N ALA A 67 1.54 -3.92 -8.95
CA ALA A 67 1.11 -3.02 -7.88
C ALA A 67 -0.38 -3.16 -7.49
N GLY A 68 -1.13 -4.06 -8.12
CA GLY A 68 -2.55 -4.30 -7.79
C GLY A 68 -3.51 -3.22 -8.29
N ILE A 69 -3.05 -2.32 -9.16
CA ILE A 69 -3.86 -1.24 -9.77
C ILE A 69 -4.08 -1.46 -11.28
N GLY A 70 -4.00 -2.70 -11.76
CA GLY A 70 -4.23 -3.05 -13.15
C GLY A 70 -5.62 -2.63 -13.67
N TRP A 71 -6.59 -2.46 -12.80
CA TRP A 71 -7.93 -1.95 -13.12
C TRP A 71 -7.91 -0.52 -13.71
N ALA A 72 -6.84 0.25 -13.50
CA ALA A 72 -6.67 1.59 -14.06
C ALA A 72 -6.06 1.58 -15.47
N VAL A 73 -5.69 0.42 -15.99
CA VAL A 73 -5.09 0.28 -17.33
C VAL A 73 -6.17 -0.05 -18.33
N ASP A 74 -6.39 0.86 -19.28
CA ASP A 74 -7.31 0.65 -20.41
C ASP A 74 -6.48 0.36 -21.66
N LEU A 75 -6.34 -0.93 -21.98
CA LEU A 75 -5.58 -1.40 -23.15
C LEU A 75 -6.26 -1.10 -24.50
N ASP A 76 -7.52 -0.70 -24.51
CA ASP A 76 -8.21 -0.28 -25.73
C ASP A 76 -7.85 1.16 -26.13
N THR A 77 -7.24 1.90 -25.22
CA THR A 77 -6.74 3.27 -25.48
C THR A 77 -5.26 3.25 -25.87
N GLU A 78 -4.88 4.14 -26.81
CA GLU A 78 -3.47 4.32 -27.17
C GLU A 78 -2.73 5.19 -26.15
N PHE A 79 -1.63 4.67 -25.56
CA PHE A 79 -0.74 5.40 -24.64
C PHE A 79 0.69 4.86 -24.71
N VAL A 80 1.64 5.63 -24.20
CA VAL A 80 3.06 5.23 -24.13
C VAL A 80 3.22 4.07 -23.15
N GLY A 81 3.75 2.93 -23.63
CA GLY A 81 3.95 1.71 -22.83
C GLY A 81 2.80 0.69 -22.91
N ARG A 82 1.76 0.94 -23.73
CA ARG A 82 0.62 0.04 -23.90
C ARG A 82 1.02 -1.38 -24.28
N ASP A 83 1.90 -1.51 -25.29
CA ASP A 83 2.30 -2.85 -25.78
C ASP A 83 3.05 -3.64 -24.69
N ALA A 84 3.94 -2.98 -23.95
CA ALA A 84 4.64 -3.61 -22.83
C ALA A 84 3.68 -4.01 -21.69
N LEU A 85 2.67 -3.21 -21.41
CA LEU A 85 1.66 -3.57 -20.40
C LEU A 85 0.72 -4.67 -20.90
N ASN A 86 0.45 -4.75 -22.21
CA ASN A 86 -0.31 -5.86 -22.78
C ASN A 86 0.44 -7.19 -22.61
N GLU A 87 1.76 -7.22 -22.85
CA GLU A 87 2.59 -8.41 -22.62
C GLU A 87 2.52 -8.86 -21.15
N VAL A 88 2.60 -7.91 -20.20
CA VAL A 88 2.48 -8.23 -18.78
C VAL A 88 1.07 -8.71 -18.42
N ALA A 89 0.04 -8.14 -19.03
CA ALA A 89 -1.35 -8.59 -18.80
C ALA A 89 -1.58 -10.03 -19.26
N GLU A 90 -0.97 -10.44 -20.37
CA GLU A 90 -1.08 -11.79 -20.92
C GLU A 90 -0.24 -12.82 -20.12
N ALA A 91 0.98 -12.45 -19.72
CA ALA A 91 1.89 -13.33 -18.97
C ALA A 91 1.58 -13.41 -17.47
N GLY A 92 0.95 -12.38 -16.91
CA GLY A 92 0.85 -12.13 -15.50
C GLY A 92 2.14 -11.49 -14.92
N PRO A 93 2.05 -10.75 -13.82
CA PRO A 93 3.21 -10.18 -13.16
C PRO A 93 3.99 -11.25 -12.37
N ASP A 94 5.32 -11.14 -12.29
CA ASP A 94 6.18 -12.04 -11.50
C ASP A 94 5.95 -11.86 -9.99
N VAL A 95 5.65 -10.64 -9.55
CA VAL A 95 5.40 -10.28 -8.17
C VAL A 95 4.06 -9.58 -8.02
N ALA A 96 3.47 -9.66 -6.84
CA ALA A 96 2.20 -9.02 -6.52
C ALA A 96 2.29 -8.24 -5.21
N PHE A 97 1.68 -7.07 -5.19
CA PHE A 97 1.45 -6.27 -4.00
C PHE A 97 0.34 -6.89 -3.16
N VAL A 98 0.63 -7.12 -1.88
CA VAL A 98 -0.29 -7.81 -0.97
C VAL A 98 -0.42 -7.08 0.36
N GLY A 99 -1.57 -7.27 1.02
CA GLY A 99 -1.75 -6.99 2.43
C GLY A 99 -1.27 -8.17 3.28
N LEU A 100 -0.74 -7.87 4.45
CA LEU A 100 -0.24 -8.85 5.43
C LEU A 100 -0.77 -8.51 6.82
N GLU A 101 -1.40 -9.48 7.47
CA GLU A 101 -1.73 -9.42 8.90
C GLU A 101 -0.71 -10.22 9.70
N LEU A 102 -0.05 -9.58 10.66
CA LEU A 102 0.85 -10.29 11.57
C LEU A 102 0.03 -10.98 12.65
N LYS A 103 0.23 -12.28 12.81
CA LYS A 103 -0.46 -13.11 13.83
C LYS A 103 0.31 -13.14 15.15
N GLU A 104 1.45 -12.47 15.22
CA GLU A 104 2.32 -12.41 16.40
C GLU A 104 2.70 -10.97 16.71
N ARG A 105 3.14 -10.76 17.94
CA ARG A 105 3.56 -9.43 18.41
C ARG A 105 4.76 -8.91 17.62
N GLY A 106 4.59 -7.82 16.93
CA GLY A 106 5.60 -7.12 16.11
C GLY A 106 4.91 -6.08 15.25
N ILE A 107 5.68 -5.16 14.70
CA ILE A 107 5.18 -4.16 13.74
C ILE A 107 6.08 -4.23 12.52
N ALA A 108 5.49 -4.56 11.39
CA ALA A 108 6.17 -4.51 10.10
C ALA A 108 6.63 -3.09 9.77
N ARG A 109 7.79 -2.96 9.15
CA ARG A 109 8.34 -1.69 8.69
C ARG A 109 8.95 -1.86 7.32
N HIS A 110 9.06 -0.77 6.59
CA HIS A 110 9.76 -0.75 5.31
C HIS A 110 11.11 -1.45 5.39
N GLY A 111 11.40 -2.33 4.44
CA GLY A 111 12.64 -3.07 4.33
C GLY A 111 12.74 -4.34 5.18
N HIS A 112 11.71 -4.70 5.97
CA HIS A 112 11.67 -6.03 6.57
C HIS A 112 11.44 -7.10 5.51
N ASP A 113 12.18 -8.21 5.61
CA ASP A 113 12.01 -9.33 4.71
C ASP A 113 10.70 -10.09 4.97
N ILE A 114 10.13 -10.62 3.89
CA ILE A 114 9.08 -11.63 3.93
C ILE A 114 9.73 -12.97 3.59
N ALA A 115 9.53 -13.97 4.43
CA ALA A 115 10.17 -15.28 4.28
C ALA A 115 9.15 -16.42 4.32
N VAL A 116 9.48 -17.54 3.67
CA VAL A 116 8.78 -18.82 3.75
C VAL A 116 9.84 -19.91 3.95
N ASP A 117 9.66 -20.73 4.99
CA ASP A 117 10.60 -21.80 5.36
C ASP A 117 12.06 -21.34 5.54
N GLY A 118 12.26 -20.08 5.93
CA GLY A 118 13.56 -19.44 6.13
C GLY A 118 14.16 -18.80 4.89
N ASP A 119 13.57 -18.96 3.73
CA ASP A 119 14.01 -18.33 2.48
C ASP A 119 13.29 -16.98 2.29
N VAL A 120 14.05 -15.93 2.00
CA VAL A 120 13.48 -14.60 1.71
C VAL A 120 12.82 -14.65 0.34
N VAL A 121 11.51 -14.38 0.33
CA VAL A 121 10.67 -14.40 -0.88
C VAL A 121 10.17 -13.00 -1.29
N GLY A 122 10.27 -12.00 -0.41
CA GLY A 122 9.78 -10.66 -0.67
C GLY A 122 10.18 -9.68 0.41
N HIS A 123 9.55 -8.50 0.40
CA HIS A 123 9.84 -7.46 1.39
C HIS A 123 8.62 -6.61 1.70
N ILE A 124 8.58 -6.09 2.92
CA ILE A 124 7.60 -5.11 3.39
C ILE A 124 7.97 -3.73 2.84
N THR A 125 7.01 -3.05 2.29
CA THR A 125 7.16 -1.66 1.83
C THR A 125 6.53 -0.67 2.80
N SER A 126 5.43 -1.04 3.44
CA SER A 126 4.72 -0.22 4.41
C SER A 126 4.21 -1.08 5.56
N GLY A 127 4.08 -0.51 6.75
CA GLY A 127 3.50 -1.26 7.86
C GLY A 127 3.27 -0.40 9.09
N THR A 128 2.21 -0.72 9.80
CA THR A 128 1.76 0.02 10.98
C THR A 128 1.08 -0.90 11.99
N MET A 129 0.90 -0.39 13.19
CA MET A 129 -0.12 -0.90 14.11
C MET A 129 -1.42 -0.18 13.75
N SER A 130 -2.37 -0.91 13.17
CA SER A 130 -3.68 -0.33 12.83
C SER A 130 -4.42 0.07 14.11
N PRO A 131 -4.76 1.33 14.32
CA PRO A 131 -5.56 1.73 15.47
C PRO A 131 -7.02 1.29 15.32
N THR A 132 -7.49 1.13 14.08
CA THR A 132 -8.87 0.71 13.80
C THR A 132 -9.08 -0.76 14.10
N LEU A 133 -8.14 -1.62 13.70
CA LEU A 133 -8.21 -3.06 13.92
C LEU A 133 -7.61 -3.49 15.27
N GLY A 134 -6.72 -2.68 15.85
CA GLY A 134 -5.92 -3.06 17.02
C GLY A 134 -4.84 -4.11 16.71
N GLU A 135 -4.51 -4.30 15.44
CA GLU A 135 -3.62 -5.35 14.95
C GLU A 135 -2.50 -4.78 14.07
N PRO A 136 -1.31 -5.44 14.05
CA PRO A 136 -0.22 -5.05 13.17
C PRO A 136 -0.47 -5.53 11.75
N ILE A 137 -0.42 -4.59 10.81
CA ILE A 137 -0.60 -4.81 9.37
C ILE A 137 0.61 -4.35 8.58
N GLY A 138 0.76 -4.90 7.39
CA GLY A 138 1.81 -4.51 6.45
C GLY A 138 1.36 -4.62 5.00
N LEU A 139 2.05 -3.89 4.15
CA LEU A 139 1.95 -3.99 2.70
C LEU A 139 3.33 -4.38 2.17
N GLY A 140 3.37 -5.15 1.10
CA GLY A 140 4.64 -5.58 0.54
C GLY A 140 4.47 -6.35 -0.76
N TYR A 141 5.58 -6.82 -1.29
CA TYR A 141 5.61 -7.62 -2.52
C TYR A 141 6.06 -9.04 -2.22
N VAL A 142 5.35 -9.99 -2.81
CA VAL A 142 5.67 -11.42 -2.80
C VAL A 142 5.62 -11.95 -4.24
N PRO A 143 6.20 -13.14 -4.55
CA PRO A 143 5.95 -13.80 -5.83
C PRO A 143 4.45 -13.93 -6.09
N ALA A 144 4.02 -13.72 -7.32
CA ALA A 144 2.59 -13.76 -7.67
C ALA A 144 1.93 -15.10 -7.29
N SER A 145 2.67 -16.20 -7.31
CA SER A 145 2.20 -17.53 -6.87
C SER A 145 1.86 -17.61 -5.38
N MET A 146 2.35 -16.67 -4.58
CA MET A 146 2.14 -16.60 -3.12
C MET A 146 1.17 -15.48 -2.70
N SER A 147 0.52 -14.82 -3.64
CA SER A 147 -0.35 -13.65 -3.38
C SER A 147 -1.77 -14.00 -2.96
N ASN A 148 -2.13 -15.29 -2.95
CA ASN A 148 -3.47 -15.68 -2.57
C ASN A 148 -3.76 -15.42 -1.09
N PRO A 149 -4.92 -14.83 -0.74
CA PRO A 149 -5.33 -14.67 0.64
C PRO A 149 -5.35 -16.02 1.38
N GLY A 150 -4.88 -16.02 2.63
CA GLY A 150 -4.68 -17.21 3.43
C GLY A 150 -3.29 -17.85 3.29
N THR A 151 -2.43 -17.35 2.40
CA THR A 151 -1.05 -17.83 2.30
C THR A 151 -0.28 -17.43 3.57
N GLU A 152 0.27 -18.43 4.27
CA GLU A 152 1.11 -18.21 5.44
C GLU A 152 2.53 -17.82 5.04
N VAL A 153 3.04 -16.77 5.66
CA VAL A 153 4.41 -16.26 5.50
C VAL A 153 4.97 -15.82 6.85
N ALA A 154 6.24 -15.49 6.89
CA ALA A 154 6.85 -14.82 8.04
C ALA A 154 7.35 -13.43 7.65
N VAL A 155 7.22 -12.46 8.56
CA VAL A 155 7.92 -11.17 8.47
C VAL A 155 9.11 -11.19 9.40
N VAL A 156 10.31 -10.97 8.89
CA VAL A 156 11.55 -11.01 9.67
C VAL A 156 11.74 -9.70 10.41
N ILE A 157 11.48 -9.70 11.71
CA ILE A 157 11.60 -8.50 12.55
C ILE A 157 12.74 -8.68 13.55
N ARG A 158 13.79 -7.89 13.43
CA ARG A 158 15.00 -7.95 14.29
C ARG A 158 15.60 -9.35 14.36
N GLY A 159 15.66 -10.04 13.22
CA GLY A 159 16.20 -11.40 13.13
C GLY A 159 15.31 -12.52 13.69
N SER A 160 14.03 -12.23 13.90
CA SER A 160 13.04 -13.22 14.33
C SER A 160 11.86 -13.25 13.37
N ASP A 161 11.49 -14.43 12.96
CA ASP A 161 10.33 -14.68 12.13
C ASP A 161 9.05 -14.41 12.93
N LYS A 162 8.17 -13.62 12.38
CA LYS A 162 6.83 -13.35 12.91
C LYS A 162 5.82 -13.86 11.91
N ARG A 163 5.00 -14.81 12.35
CA ARG A 163 3.96 -15.38 11.48
C ARG A 163 3.03 -14.27 11.00
N ALA A 164 2.74 -14.32 9.72
CA ALA A 164 1.82 -13.43 9.04
C ALA A 164 1.02 -14.19 7.99
N GLU A 165 -0.06 -13.60 7.56
CA GLU A 165 -0.94 -14.16 6.55
C GLU A 165 -1.20 -13.12 5.47
N VAL A 166 -1.16 -13.53 4.22
CA VAL A 166 -1.57 -12.71 3.09
C VAL A 166 -3.08 -12.50 3.16
N VAL A 167 -3.51 -11.24 3.09
CA VAL A 167 -4.92 -10.87 3.14
C VAL A 167 -5.28 -9.93 1.99
N THR A 168 -6.56 -9.83 1.70
CA THR A 168 -7.06 -8.85 0.74
C THR A 168 -7.08 -7.46 1.36
N THR A 169 -6.73 -6.44 0.56
CA THR A 169 -6.96 -5.02 0.90
C THR A 169 -8.26 -4.50 0.26
N PRO A 170 -8.92 -3.49 0.85
CA PRO A 170 -8.56 -2.84 2.12
C PRO A 170 -8.64 -3.79 3.33
N PHE A 171 -7.83 -3.51 4.36
CA PHE A 171 -7.89 -4.27 5.63
C PHE A 171 -9.18 -3.96 6.40
N ILE A 172 -9.67 -2.72 6.29
CA ILE A 172 -10.93 -2.27 6.89
C ILE A 172 -12.03 -2.46 5.85
N ARG A 173 -13.07 -3.21 6.24
CA ARG A 173 -14.29 -3.40 5.44
C ARG A 173 -15.47 -2.87 6.23
N GLU A 174 -16.35 -2.15 5.55
CA GLU A 174 -17.66 -1.76 6.08
C GLU A 174 -18.57 -2.98 6.30
#